data_39de73d030488a187049c725d27f5d8f
#
_entry.id   39de73d030488a187049c725d27f5d8f
#
_cell.length_a   1.000
_cell.length_b   1.000
_cell.length_c   1.000
_cell.angle_alpha   90.00
_cell.angle_beta   90.00
_cell.angle_gamma   90.00
#
_symmetry.space_group_name_H-M   'P 1'
#
loop_
_entity.id
_entity.type
_entity.pdbx_description
1 polymer ?
#
loop_
_entity_poly.entity_id
_entity_poly.type
_entity_poly.pdbx_seq_one_letter_code
_entity_poly.pdbx_strand_id
1 'polypeptide(L)'
;MSDIENPAGDTRPIGVFDSGLGGLTVARAIATALPRESVYYFGDTKRCPYGTRTEDEVRSFALQAGRWLSKHDVKIMVIACNTATAAALRLAQQVLDVPVIGVIAPGARAAINSTRSRRVGVLATNLTIRSGAYTRAIQDLDAGVDVYGCPASSFVEVVEHELASGAHLQEQWLENEDIFDTPAVRALVGATVEPLRDHGIDTVVLGCTHFPLLVGPIRHALGPGVRVVSSAAETTRELTDILTRREQLAGDAAEPQHRFATTADNIAEFAVAGSFIFGQPLKSIEHIDIDELK
;
A
#
# COMPACT_ATOMS: atom_id res chain seq x y z
N MET A 1 40.00 15.22 13.76
CA MET A 1 39.58 13.88 13.27
C MET A 1 38.65 14.20 12.14
N SER A 2 39.08 13.96 10.91
CA SER A 2 38.27 14.20 9.70
C SER A 2 37.07 13.25 9.72
N ASP A 3 35.86 13.82 9.75
CA ASP A 3 34.64 13.07 9.46
C ASP A 3 34.84 12.42 8.09
N ILE A 4 34.97 11.10 8.08
CA ILE A 4 34.97 10.33 6.83
C ILE A 4 33.51 10.42 6.36
N GLU A 5 33.21 11.35 5.45
CA GLU A 5 31.93 11.38 4.76
C GLU A 5 31.70 9.98 4.18
N ASN A 6 30.65 9.30 4.64
CA ASN A 6 30.21 8.05 4.06
C ASN A 6 29.39 8.38 2.79
N PRO A 7 29.96 8.35 1.58
CA PRO A 7 29.27 8.78 0.37
C PRO A 7 28.07 7.88 0.01
N ALA A 8 28.02 6.68 0.57
CA ALA A 8 26.88 5.76 0.38
C ALA A 8 25.72 6.02 1.34
N GLY A 9 25.91 6.81 2.42
CA GLY A 9 24.90 7.05 3.44
C GLY A 9 24.44 5.78 4.16
N ASP A 10 23.19 5.74 4.60
CA ASP A 10 22.59 4.53 5.18
C ASP A 10 21.97 3.66 4.08
N THR A 11 22.66 2.62 3.65
CA THR A 11 22.24 1.71 2.56
C THR A 11 21.30 0.59 3.02
N ARG A 12 20.96 0.52 4.31
CA ARG A 12 19.98 -0.47 4.78
C ARG A 12 18.64 -0.28 4.08
N PRO A 13 17.92 -1.35 3.73
CA PRO A 13 16.69 -1.24 2.97
C PRO A 13 15.54 -0.64 3.79
N ILE A 14 14.59 -0.04 3.07
CA ILE A 14 13.27 0.27 3.57
C ILE A 14 12.44 -1.01 3.52
N GLY A 15 11.97 -1.51 4.68
CA GLY A 15 11.06 -2.64 4.74
C GLY A 15 9.65 -2.20 4.34
N VAL A 16 9.02 -2.93 3.43
CA VAL A 16 7.63 -2.68 3.02
C VAL A 16 6.83 -3.97 3.19
N PHE A 17 5.82 -3.95 4.04
CA PHE A 17 4.95 -5.08 4.33
C PHE A 17 3.55 -4.88 3.76
N ASP A 18 3.02 -5.90 3.11
CA ASP A 18 1.62 -5.97 2.67
C ASP A 18 1.04 -7.38 2.84
N SER A 19 -0.29 -7.48 2.78
CA SER A 19 -1.01 -8.75 2.82
C SER A 19 -0.86 -9.59 1.55
N GLY A 20 -0.41 -9.02 0.43
CA GLY A 20 -0.33 -9.71 -0.86
C GLY A 20 0.54 -8.98 -1.87
N LEU A 21 -0.02 -8.78 -3.07
CA LEU A 21 0.65 -8.10 -4.19
C LEU A 21 0.43 -6.58 -4.20
N GLY A 22 -0.72 -6.12 -3.67
CA GLY A 22 -1.15 -4.72 -3.79
C GLY A 22 -0.17 -3.70 -3.23
N GLY A 23 0.54 -4.04 -2.15
CA GLY A 23 1.55 -3.17 -1.52
C GLY A 23 2.74 -2.82 -2.41
N LEU A 24 2.96 -3.55 -3.50
CA LEU A 24 3.95 -3.20 -4.52
C LEU A 24 3.63 -1.85 -5.19
N THR A 25 2.39 -1.37 -5.15
CA THR A 25 2.04 0.00 -5.57
C THR A 25 2.73 1.05 -4.68
N VAL A 26 2.79 0.82 -3.37
CA VAL A 26 3.48 1.68 -2.41
C VAL A 26 5.00 1.51 -2.54
N ALA A 27 5.48 0.28 -2.68
CA ALA A 27 6.90 0.01 -2.91
C ALA A 27 7.43 0.68 -4.18
N ARG A 28 6.65 0.64 -5.29
CA ARG A 28 6.95 1.37 -6.54
C ARG A 28 7.03 2.88 -6.31
N ALA A 29 6.07 3.46 -5.58
CA ALA A 29 6.07 4.89 -5.28
C ALA A 29 7.32 5.29 -4.49
N ILE A 30 7.73 4.48 -3.51
CA ILE A 30 8.97 4.69 -2.74
C ILE A 30 10.18 4.60 -3.65
N ALA A 31 10.34 3.52 -4.42
CA ALA A 31 11.48 3.32 -5.31
C ALA A 31 11.60 4.42 -6.39
N THR A 32 10.45 4.93 -6.87
CA THR A 32 10.42 6.01 -7.87
C THR A 32 10.85 7.35 -7.28
N ALA A 33 10.37 7.69 -6.08
CA ALA A 33 10.64 8.98 -5.45
C ALA A 33 11.99 9.01 -4.72
N LEU A 34 12.48 7.87 -4.26
CA LEU A 34 13.75 7.68 -3.57
C LEU A 34 14.63 6.68 -4.34
N PRO A 35 15.13 7.05 -5.51
CA PRO A 35 15.75 6.09 -6.45
C PRO A 35 17.08 5.51 -5.99
N ARG A 36 17.63 5.97 -4.86
CA ARG A 36 18.85 5.42 -4.25
C ARG A 36 18.55 4.49 -3.07
N GLU A 37 17.31 4.43 -2.65
CA GLU A 37 16.88 3.59 -1.54
C GLU A 37 16.63 2.16 -2.01
N SER A 38 17.16 1.20 -1.27
CA SER A 38 16.80 -0.20 -1.41
C SER A 38 15.46 -0.46 -0.74
N VAL A 39 14.63 -1.27 -1.36
CA VAL A 39 13.35 -1.74 -0.79
C VAL A 39 13.45 -3.23 -0.52
N TYR A 40 13.07 -3.66 0.68
CA TYR A 40 12.81 -5.05 0.98
C TYR A 40 11.32 -5.24 1.20
N TYR A 41 10.66 -5.77 0.18
CA TYR A 41 9.22 -6.03 0.19
C TYR A 41 8.92 -7.41 0.77
N PHE A 42 7.90 -7.50 1.63
CA PHE A 42 7.32 -8.74 2.12
C PHE A 42 5.83 -8.77 1.83
N GLY A 43 5.38 -9.74 1.02
CA GLY A 43 3.98 -9.99 0.69
C GLY A 43 3.46 -11.29 1.31
N ASP A 44 2.50 -11.19 2.24
CA ASP A 44 1.89 -12.34 2.90
C ASP A 44 0.75 -12.95 2.07
N THR A 45 1.07 -13.31 0.84
CA THR A 45 0.11 -13.69 -0.21
C THR A 45 -0.73 -14.92 0.16
N LYS A 46 -0.15 -15.88 0.88
CA LYS A 46 -0.86 -17.11 1.27
C LYS A 46 -2.03 -16.84 2.23
N ARG A 47 -1.96 -15.78 3.04
CA ARG A 47 -3.03 -15.40 3.99
C ARG A 47 -3.91 -14.26 3.49
N CYS A 48 -3.63 -13.75 2.29
CA CYS A 48 -4.44 -12.76 1.59
C CYS A 48 -5.85 -13.35 1.24
N PRO A 49 -6.92 -12.52 1.23
CA PRO A 49 -6.97 -11.11 1.60
C PRO A 49 -7.21 -10.89 3.11
N TYR A 50 -6.57 -9.88 3.69
CA TYR A 50 -6.76 -9.54 5.11
C TYR A 50 -8.11 -8.88 5.41
N GLY A 51 -8.76 -8.30 4.43
CA GLY A 51 -10.03 -7.58 4.60
C GLY A 51 -11.21 -8.43 5.08
N THR A 52 -11.13 -9.77 4.94
CA THR A 52 -12.13 -10.76 5.35
C THR A 52 -11.80 -11.44 6.68
N ARG A 53 -10.58 -11.21 7.22
CA ARG A 53 -10.11 -11.80 8.46
C ARG A 53 -10.62 -11.05 9.69
N THR A 54 -10.43 -11.64 10.86
CA THR A 54 -10.65 -10.95 12.13
C THR A 54 -9.51 -9.96 12.42
N GLU A 55 -9.77 -8.94 13.23
CA GLU A 55 -8.77 -7.95 13.61
C GLU A 55 -7.57 -8.59 14.32
N ASP A 56 -7.82 -9.58 15.19
CA ASP A 56 -6.77 -10.28 15.94
C ASP A 56 -5.87 -11.15 15.03
N GLU A 57 -6.45 -11.82 14.02
CA GLU A 57 -5.65 -12.53 13.01
C GLU A 57 -4.75 -11.55 12.26
N VAL A 58 -5.32 -10.44 11.74
CA VAL A 58 -4.55 -9.43 11.00
C VAL A 58 -3.45 -8.84 11.87
N ARG A 59 -3.75 -8.56 13.14
CA ARG A 59 -2.76 -8.07 14.10
C ARG A 59 -1.62 -9.06 14.29
N SER A 60 -1.94 -10.33 14.48
CA SER A 60 -0.95 -11.40 14.62
C SER A 60 -0.07 -11.51 13.38
N PHE A 61 -0.68 -11.57 12.18
CA PHE A 61 0.04 -11.69 10.91
C PHE A 61 0.97 -10.50 10.65
N ALA A 62 0.49 -9.28 10.89
CA ALA A 62 1.29 -8.07 10.73
C ALA A 62 2.50 -8.04 11.67
N LEU A 63 2.35 -8.50 12.91
CA LEU A 63 3.47 -8.58 13.86
C LEU A 63 4.48 -9.65 13.47
N GLN A 64 4.03 -10.80 12.97
CA GLN A 64 4.90 -11.85 12.45
C GLN A 64 5.73 -11.33 11.27
N ALA A 65 5.09 -10.73 10.27
CA ALA A 65 5.78 -10.12 9.14
C ALA A 65 6.73 -9.00 9.57
N GLY A 66 6.30 -8.17 10.52
CA GLY A 66 7.12 -7.10 11.07
C GLY A 66 8.37 -7.61 11.77
N ARG A 67 8.27 -8.65 12.59
CA ARG A 67 9.42 -9.28 13.25
C ARG A 67 10.37 -9.92 12.24
N TRP A 68 9.81 -10.55 11.21
CA TRP A 68 10.63 -11.12 10.13
C TRP A 68 11.42 -10.04 9.41
N LEU A 69 10.80 -8.95 8.97
CA LEU A 69 11.49 -7.82 8.35
C LEU A 69 12.53 -7.17 9.27
N SER A 70 12.24 -7.03 10.57
CA SER A 70 13.18 -6.45 11.54
C SER A 70 14.48 -7.26 11.66
N LYS A 71 14.43 -8.59 11.46
CA LYS A 71 15.63 -9.46 11.44
C LYS A 71 16.51 -9.25 10.20
N HIS A 72 16.02 -8.54 9.19
CA HIS A 72 16.71 -8.31 7.92
C HIS A 72 17.34 -6.90 7.82
N ASP A 73 17.63 -6.29 8.95
CA ASP A 73 18.33 -5.00 9.08
C ASP A 73 17.70 -3.87 8.25
N VAL A 74 16.36 -3.81 8.24
CA VAL A 74 15.66 -2.69 7.61
C VAL A 74 15.78 -1.44 8.49
N LYS A 75 16.03 -0.26 7.90
CA LYS A 75 16.19 1.00 8.67
C LYS A 75 14.85 1.61 9.13
N ILE A 76 13.78 1.29 8.43
CA ILE A 76 12.41 1.70 8.72
C ILE A 76 11.45 0.73 8.06
N MET A 77 10.25 0.56 8.61
CA MET A 77 9.19 -0.29 8.05
C MET A 77 7.96 0.53 7.66
N VAL A 78 7.42 0.24 6.49
CA VAL A 78 6.14 0.76 6.00
C VAL A 78 5.12 -0.38 5.98
N ILE A 79 4.06 -0.29 6.77
CA ILE A 79 2.89 -1.16 6.64
C ILE A 79 2.03 -0.60 5.51
N ALA A 80 2.22 -1.14 4.30
CA ALA A 80 1.51 -0.70 3.09
C ALA A 80 0.04 -1.13 3.09
N CYS A 81 -0.28 -2.30 3.66
CA CYS A 81 -1.64 -2.79 3.81
C CYS A 81 -2.46 -1.87 4.73
N ASN A 82 -3.55 -1.29 4.21
CA ASN A 82 -4.44 -0.43 5.00
C ASN A 82 -5.13 -1.21 6.13
N THR A 83 -5.55 -2.44 5.85
CA THR A 83 -6.18 -3.32 6.85
C THR A 83 -5.21 -3.63 7.99
N ALA A 84 -3.96 -3.96 7.67
CA ALA A 84 -2.92 -4.20 8.66
C ALA A 84 -2.53 -2.91 9.41
N THR A 85 -2.46 -1.76 8.73
CA THR A 85 -2.24 -0.46 9.38
C THR A 85 -3.32 -0.18 10.42
N ALA A 86 -4.60 -0.38 10.07
CA ALA A 86 -5.72 -0.15 10.98
C ALA A 86 -5.67 -1.05 12.22
N ALA A 87 -5.32 -2.33 12.04
CA ALA A 87 -5.36 -3.33 13.09
C ALA A 87 -4.10 -3.37 13.97
N ALA A 88 -2.92 -3.07 13.42
CA ALA A 88 -1.66 -3.42 14.05
C ALA A 88 -0.64 -2.27 14.22
N LEU A 89 -0.79 -1.12 13.54
CA LEU A 89 0.25 -0.09 13.52
C LEU A 89 0.72 0.33 14.92
N ARG A 90 -0.22 0.65 15.80
CA ARG A 90 0.12 1.13 17.15
C ARG A 90 0.90 0.07 17.95
N LEU A 91 0.51 -1.19 17.85
CA LEU A 91 1.20 -2.27 18.54
C LEU A 91 2.56 -2.56 17.89
N ALA A 92 2.64 -2.54 16.56
CA ALA A 92 3.91 -2.70 15.85
C ALA A 92 4.94 -1.63 16.26
N GLN A 93 4.51 -0.37 16.38
CA GLN A 93 5.35 0.73 16.86
C GLN A 93 5.86 0.57 18.31
N GLN A 94 5.15 -0.21 19.13
CA GLN A 94 5.52 -0.46 20.51
C GLN A 94 6.45 -1.67 20.71
N VAL A 95 6.34 -2.67 19.82
CA VAL A 95 6.99 -3.98 20.04
C VAL A 95 8.10 -4.30 19.04
N LEU A 96 8.22 -3.54 17.95
CA LEU A 96 9.29 -3.73 16.97
C LEU A 96 10.43 -2.75 17.22
N ASP A 97 11.66 -3.24 17.05
CA ASP A 97 12.88 -2.45 17.31
C ASP A 97 13.21 -1.45 16.18
N VAL A 98 12.42 -1.44 15.10
CA VAL A 98 12.57 -0.52 13.97
C VAL A 98 11.43 0.50 13.95
N PRO A 99 11.65 1.73 13.46
CA PRO A 99 10.57 2.67 13.24
C PRO A 99 9.53 2.11 12.28
N VAL A 100 8.24 2.27 12.60
CA VAL A 100 7.13 1.76 11.77
C VAL A 100 6.20 2.90 11.41
N ILE A 101 5.88 3.05 10.13
CA ILE A 101 4.85 3.93 9.62
C ILE A 101 3.76 3.14 8.92
N GLY A 102 2.56 3.71 8.85
CA GLY A 102 1.43 3.13 8.13
C GLY A 102 0.90 4.10 7.09
N VAL A 103 -0.06 3.66 6.29
CA VAL A 103 -0.57 4.41 5.14
C VAL A 103 -1.86 5.19 5.40
N ILE A 104 -2.52 5.00 6.55
CA ILE A 104 -3.82 5.64 6.82
C ILE A 104 -3.65 7.14 7.12
N ALA A 105 -2.74 7.51 8.01
CA ALA A 105 -2.51 8.92 8.33
C ALA A 105 -2.04 9.72 7.08
N PRO A 106 -1.10 9.22 6.24
CA PRO A 106 -0.80 9.84 4.96
C PRO A 106 -2.02 9.98 4.04
N GLY A 107 -2.85 8.93 3.93
CA GLY A 107 -4.08 8.97 3.15
C GLY A 107 -5.09 10.01 3.65
N ALA A 108 -5.21 10.18 4.97
CA ALA A 108 -6.04 11.22 5.59
C ALA A 108 -5.52 12.62 5.25
N ARG A 109 -4.21 12.86 5.31
CA ARG A 109 -3.60 14.14 4.88
C ARG A 109 -3.85 14.41 3.40
N ALA A 110 -3.70 13.40 2.53
CA ALA A 110 -4.01 13.54 1.11
C ALA A 110 -5.46 13.96 0.89
N ALA A 111 -6.41 13.41 1.65
CA ALA A 111 -7.82 13.77 1.58
C ALA A 111 -8.08 15.23 2.00
N ILE A 112 -7.55 15.63 3.17
CA ILE A 112 -7.69 17.00 3.70
C ILE A 112 -7.11 18.03 2.73
N ASN A 113 -5.93 17.76 2.16
CA ASN A 113 -5.28 18.65 1.20
C ASN A 113 -6.04 18.75 -0.13
N SER A 114 -6.92 17.80 -0.44
CA SER A 114 -7.65 17.71 -1.71
C SER A 114 -9.08 18.22 -1.64
N THR A 115 -9.77 18.00 -0.52
CA THR A 115 -11.19 18.39 -0.39
C THR A 115 -11.38 19.89 -0.27
N ARG A 116 -12.47 20.37 -0.86
CA ARG A 116 -12.98 21.75 -0.72
C ARG A 116 -14.38 21.77 -0.12
N SER A 117 -15.15 20.71 -0.36
CA SER A 117 -16.51 20.55 0.19
C SER A 117 -16.53 20.12 1.65
N ARG A 118 -15.40 19.65 2.20
CA ARG A 118 -15.29 18.96 3.49
C ARG A 118 -16.12 17.67 3.54
N ARG A 119 -16.33 17.04 2.39
CA ARG A 119 -17.04 15.76 2.26
C ARG A 119 -16.16 14.77 1.54
N VAL A 120 -15.69 13.77 2.25
CA VAL A 120 -14.68 12.81 1.79
C VAL A 120 -15.27 11.40 1.79
N GLY A 121 -15.20 10.73 0.64
CA GLY A 121 -15.43 9.30 0.53
C GLY A 121 -14.18 8.50 0.87
N VAL A 122 -14.35 7.33 1.48
CA VAL A 122 -13.26 6.37 1.72
C VAL A 122 -13.67 5.02 1.15
N LEU A 123 -13.00 4.61 0.07
CA LEU A 123 -13.10 3.24 -0.46
C LEU A 123 -12.06 2.37 0.24
N ALA A 124 -12.48 1.31 0.93
CA ALA A 124 -11.56 0.40 1.61
C ALA A 124 -12.18 -0.98 1.82
N THR A 125 -11.40 -1.94 2.32
CA THR A 125 -11.92 -3.25 2.70
C THR A 125 -12.92 -3.14 3.86
N ASN A 126 -13.77 -4.15 4.01
CA ASN A 126 -14.77 -4.18 5.08
C ASN A 126 -14.17 -3.98 6.47
N LEU A 127 -13.03 -4.63 6.77
CA LEU A 127 -12.37 -4.50 8.07
C LEU A 127 -11.83 -3.07 8.28
N THR A 128 -11.21 -2.47 7.26
CA THR A 128 -10.71 -1.10 7.33
C THR A 128 -11.84 -0.10 7.59
N ILE A 129 -12.99 -0.23 6.90
CA ILE A 129 -14.15 0.64 7.13
C ILE A 129 -14.71 0.46 8.54
N ARG A 130 -14.94 -0.80 8.97
CA ARG A 130 -15.46 -1.09 10.32
C ARG A 130 -14.53 -0.59 11.43
N SER A 131 -13.23 -0.59 11.20
CA SER A 131 -12.28 -0.07 12.19
C SER A 131 -12.45 1.42 12.48
N GLY A 132 -13.05 2.19 11.57
CA GLY A 132 -13.15 3.65 11.67
C GLY A 132 -11.81 4.39 11.60
N ALA A 133 -10.72 3.73 11.24
CA ALA A 133 -9.37 4.30 11.30
C ALA A 133 -9.20 5.53 10.39
N TYR A 134 -9.75 5.50 9.17
CA TYR A 134 -9.74 6.66 8.28
C TYR A 134 -10.59 7.81 8.80
N THR A 135 -11.79 7.52 9.32
CA THR A 135 -12.68 8.55 9.90
C THR A 135 -11.97 9.29 11.03
N ARG A 136 -11.39 8.54 11.98
CA ARG A 136 -10.61 9.16 13.06
C ARG A 136 -9.43 9.96 12.53
N ALA A 137 -8.62 9.38 11.64
CA ALA A 137 -7.42 10.05 11.12
C ALA A 137 -7.74 11.35 10.35
N ILE A 138 -8.87 11.40 9.62
CA ILE A 138 -9.33 12.61 8.92
C ILE A 138 -9.86 13.64 9.93
N GLN A 139 -10.69 13.22 10.89
CA GLN A 139 -11.30 14.10 11.87
C GLN A 139 -10.30 14.62 12.91
N ASP A 140 -9.22 13.89 13.20
CA ASP A 140 -8.10 14.38 14.01
C ASP A 140 -7.35 15.54 13.32
N LEU A 141 -7.39 15.61 11.99
CA LEU A 141 -6.80 16.71 11.21
C LEU A 141 -7.78 17.89 11.05
N ASP A 142 -9.05 17.61 10.78
CA ASP A 142 -10.13 18.60 10.68
C ASP A 142 -11.46 17.94 11.09
N ALA A 143 -11.92 18.24 12.31
CA ALA A 143 -13.17 17.70 12.87
C ALA A 143 -14.44 18.13 12.11
N GLY A 144 -14.34 19.13 11.22
CA GLY A 144 -15.46 19.59 10.41
C GLY A 144 -15.61 18.84 9.08
N VAL A 145 -14.85 17.77 8.85
CA VAL A 145 -14.95 16.96 7.63
C VAL A 145 -15.90 15.79 7.84
N ASP A 146 -16.90 15.69 6.97
CA ASP A 146 -17.78 14.54 6.87
C ASP A 146 -17.10 13.40 6.12
N VAL A 147 -17.05 12.19 6.70
CA VAL A 147 -16.40 11.02 6.12
C VAL A 147 -17.42 9.93 5.82
N TYR A 148 -17.48 9.53 4.56
CA TYR A 148 -18.40 8.51 4.06
C TYR A 148 -17.63 7.25 3.66
N GLY A 149 -17.69 6.23 4.51
CA GLY A 149 -17.04 4.94 4.28
C GLY A 149 -17.81 4.07 3.29
N CYS A 150 -17.14 3.56 2.28
CA CYS A 150 -17.70 2.63 1.30
C CYS A 150 -16.90 1.33 1.28
N PRO A 151 -17.47 0.21 1.78
CA PRO A 151 -16.83 -1.09 1.73
C PRO A 151 -16.70 -1.60 0.29
N ALA A 152 -15.50 -2.01 -0.11
CA ALA A 152 -15.19 -2.43 -1.48
C ALA A 152 -14.24 -3.64 -1.51
N SER A 153 -14.44 -4.64 -0.63
CA SER A 153 -13.57 -5.84 -0.59
C SER A 153 -13.58 -6.63 -1.90
N SER A 154 -14.68 -6.61 -2.65
CA SER A 154 -14.78 -7.23 -3.99
C SER A 154 -13.77 -6.69 -5.01
N PHE A 155 -13.30 -5.45 -4.83
CA PHE A 155 -12.25 -4.89 -5.69
C PHE A 155 -10.93 -5.63 -5.54
N VAL A 156 -10.60 -6.10 -4.32
CA VAL A 156 -9.41 -6.91 -4.08
C VAL A 156 -9.53 -8.24 -4.81
N GLU A 157 -10.69 -8.90 -4.70
CA GLU A 157 -10.95 -10.20 -5.35
C GLU A 157 -10.82 -10.12 -6.87
N VAL A 158 -11.36 -9.07 -7.47
CA VAL A 158 -11.26 -8.86 -8.93
C VAL A 158 -9.81 -8.60 -9.34
N VAL A 159 -9.10 -7.75 -8.65
CA VAL A 159 -7.69 -7.45 -8.99
C VAL A 159 -6.82 -8.69 -8.83
N GLU A 160 -6.94 -9.43 -7.71
CA GLU A 160 -6.18 -10.67 -7.51
C GLU A 160 -6.51 -11.73 -8.56
N HIS A 161 -7.79 -11.87 -8.95
CA HIS A 161 -8.21 -12.81 -10.00
C HIS A 161 -7.60 -12.48 -11.36
N GLU A 162 -7.64 -11.20 -11.78
CA GLU A 162 -7.06 -10.76 -13.04
C GLU A 162 -5.52 -10.89 -13.03
N LEU A 163 -4.87 -10.62 -11.91
CA LEU A 163 -3.43 -10.80 -11.74
C LEU A 163 -3.01 -12.28 -11.82
N ALA A 164 -3.81 -13.19 -11.24
CA ALA A 164 -3.57 -14.63 -11.29
C ALA A 164 -3.73 -15.22 -12.68
N SER A 165 -4.59 -14.64 -13.54
CA SER A 165 -4.80 -15.10 -14.93
C SER A 165 -3.60 -14.86 -15.85
N GLY A 166 -2.62 -14.12 -15.43
CA GLY A 166 -1.21 -13.89 -15.80
C GLY A 166 -0.75 -13.96 -17.27
N ALA A 167 -1.35 -14.84 -18.08
CA ALA A 167 -0.93 -15.08 -19.45
C ALA A 167 -1.06 -13.85 -20.37
N HIS A 168 -1.99 -12.94 -20.06
CA HIS A 168 -2.23 -11.72 -20.83
C HIS A 168 -1.42 -10.51 -20.32
N LEU A 169 -0.93 -10.56 -19.08
CA LEU A 169 -0.22 -9.41 -18.47
C LEU A 169 1.11 -9.10 -19.15
N GLN A 170 1.82 -10.12 -19.64
CA GLN A 170 3.14 -9.90 -20.26
C GLN A 170 3.06 -9.20 -21.63
N GLU A 171 2.03 -9.46 -22.41
CA GLU A 171 1.85 -8.83 -23.72
C GLU A 171 1.17 -7.46 -23.62
N GLN A 172 0.20 -7.32 -22.71
CA GLN A 172 -0.57 -6.08 -22.51
C GLN A 172 0.16 -5.05 -21.65
N TRP A 173 1.13 -5.47 -20.84
CA TRP A 173 1.91 -4.57 -19.99
C TRP A 173 2.62 -3.46 -20.76
N LEU A 174 3.07 -3.74 -21.97
CA LEU A 174 3.79 -2.77 -22.81
C LEU A 174 2.85 -1.80 -23.54
N GLU A 175 1.55 -2.09 -23.62
CA GLU A 175 0.63 -1.39 -24.51
C GLU A 175 -0.54 -0.69 -23.82
N ASN A 176 -0.93 -1.04 -22.59
CA ASN A 176 -2.16 -0.53 -21.99
C ASN A 176 -2.11 -0.40 -20.45
N GLU A 177 -2.10 0.83 -19.94
CA GLU A 177 -2.21 1.11 -18.49
C GLU A 177 -3.58 0.75 -17.89
N ASP A 178 -4.61 0.50 -18.71
CA ASP A 178 -6.00 0.29 -18.30
C ASP A 178 -6.48 -1.17 -18.41
N ILE A 179 -5.59 -2.16 -18.16
CA ILE A 179 -5.95 -3.59 -18.26
C ILE A 179 -7.15 -3.99 -17.39
N PHE A 180 -7.41 -3.27 -16.31
CA PHE A 180 -8.56 -3.50 -15.42
C PHE A 180 -9.81 -2.75 -15.86
N ASP A 181 -9.78 -1.94 -16.93
CA ASP A 181 -10.92 -1.13 -17.37
C ASP A 181 -11.87 -1.90 -18.31
N THR A 182 -12.37 -3.04 -17.84
CA THR A 182 -13.33 -3.88 -18.58
C THR A 182 -14.79 -3.49 -18.27
N PRO A 183 -15.76 -3.84 -19.15
CA PRO A 183 -17.18 -3.60 -18.87
C PRO A 183 -17.66 -4.23 -17.54
N ALA A 184 -17.17 -5.42 -17.21
CA ALA A 184 -17.50 -6.11 -15.96
C ALA A 184 -16.97 -5.35 -14.74
N VAL A 185 -15.71 -4.90 -14.78
CA VAL A 185 -15.09 -4.10 -13.72
C VAL A 185 -15.79 -2.75 -13.58
N ARG A 186 -16.12 -2.08 -14.69
CA ARG A 186 -16.88 -0.82 -14.66
C ARG A 186 -18.25 -0.98 -14.00
N ALA A 187 -18.97 -2.07 -14.31
CA ALA A 187 -20.26 -2.37 -13.71
C ALA A 187 -20.14 -2.61 -12.20
N LEU A 188 -19.17 -3.43 -11.77
CA LEU A 188 -18.88 -3.69 -10.37
C LEU A 188 -18.53 -2.41 -9.61
N VAL A 189 -17.59 -1.62 -10.15
CA VAL A 189 -17.16 -0.36 -9.54
C VAL A 189 -18.32 0.62 -9.45
N GLY A 190 -19.10 0.79 -10.52
CA GLY A 190 -20.26 1.67 -10.56
C GLY A 190 -21.28 1.34 -9.47
N ALA A 191 -21.65 0.05 -9.34
CA ALA A 191 -22.57 -0.41 -8.30
C ALA A 191 -22.00 -0.22 -6.87
N THR A 192 -20.69 -0.45 -6.69
CA THR A 192 -20.05 -0.33 -5.37
C THR A 192 -19.98 1.11 -4.89
N VAL A 193 -19.67 2.08 -5.78
CA VAL A 193 -19.50 3.48 -5.38
C VAL A 193 -20.81 4.28 -5.38
N GLU A 194 -21.90 3.69 -5.86
CA GLU A 194 -23.24 4.34 -5.94
C GLU A 194 -23.64 5.04 -4.63
N PRO A 195 -23.45 4.42 -3.43
CA PRO A 195 -23.82 5.06 -2.17
C PRO A 195 -23.06 6.37 -1.88
N LEU A 196 -21.91 6.59 -2.51
CA LEU A 196 -21.11 7.81 -2.30
C LEU A 196 -21.65 9.02 -3.08
N ARG A 197 -22.42 8.83 -4.15
CA ARG A 197 -22.84 9.90 -5.06
C ARG A 197 -23.78 10.90 -4.41
N ASP A 198 -24.67 10.44 -3.55
CA ASP A 198 -25.70 11.29 -2.92
C ASP A 198 -25.16 12.16 -1.78
N HIS A 199 -23.90 11.92 -1.37
CA HIS A 199 -23.28 12.66 -0.27
C HIS A 199 -22.58 13.95 -0.67
N GLY A 200 -22.50 14.26 -1.98
CA GLY A 200 -21.83 15.47 -2.47
C GLY A 200 -20.35 15.51 -2.13
N ILE A 201 -19.69 14.34 -2.11
CA ILE A 201 -18.24 14.24 -1.93
C ILE A 201 -17.51 14.88 -3.10
N ASP A 202 -16.38 15.52 -2.86
CA ASP A 202 -15.47 16.02 -3.89
C ASP A 202 -14.11 15.33 -3.89
N THR A 203 -13.89 14.45 -2.94
CA THR A 203 -12.64 13.71 -2.78
C THR A 203 -12.95 12.29 -2.33
N VAL A 204 -12.26 11.31 -2.90
CA VAL A 204 -12.30 9.91 -2.48
C VAL A 204 -10.90 9.40 -2.19
N VAL A 205 -10.72 8.72 -1.05
CA VAL A 205 -9.47 8.05 -0.69
C VAL A 205 -9.51 6.60 -1.13
N LEU A 206 -8.46 6.15 -1.82
CA LEU A 206 -8.20 4.75 -2.09
C LEU A 206 -7.53 4.12 -0.85
N GLY A 207 -8.35 3.59 0.05
CA GLY A 207 -7.94 2.98 1.32
C GLY A 207 -7.58 1.49 1.21
N CYS A 208 -7.05 1.08 0.07
CA CYS A 208 -6.52 -0.25 -0.19
C CYS A 208 -5.43 -0.17 -1.25
N THR A 209 -4.39 -0.98 -1.11
CA THR A 209 -3.23 -1.03 -2.02
C THR A 209 -3.55 -1.56 -3.41
N HIS A 210 -4.64 -2.28 -3.59
CA HIS A 210 -5.13 -2.77 -4.89
C HIS A 210 -5.88 -1.70 -5.69
N PHE A 211 -6.50 -0.74 -5.02
CA PHE A 211 -7.43 0.19 -5.68
C PHE A 211 -6.79 1.19 -6.64
N PRO A 212 -5.50 1.56 -6.51
CA PRO A 212 -4.82 2.32 -7.57
C PRO A 212 -4.85 1.65 -8.94
N LEU A 213 -4.92 0.31 -9.00
CA LEU A 213 -5.04 -0.46 -10.25
C LEU A 213 -6.43 -0.31 -10.90
N LEU A 214 -7.43 0.12 -10.15
CA LEU A 214 -8.81 0.39 -10.60
C LEU A 214 -9.10 1.90 -10.72
N VAL A 215 -8.08 2.75 -10.74
CA VAL A 215 -8.27 4.21 -10.70
C VAL A 215 -9.09 4.72 -11.89
N GLY A 216 -8.90 4.15 -13.09
CA GLY A 216 -9.67 4.47 -14.30
C GLY A 216 -11.18 4.24 -14.11
N PRO A 217 -11.63 3.00 -13.85
CA PRO A 217 -13.02 2.68 -13.54
C PRO A 217 -13.61 3.48 -12.38
N ILE A 218 -12.85 3.71 -11.30
CA ILE A 218 -13.30 4.48 -10.12
C ILE A 218 -13.55 5.94 -10.52
N ARG A 219 -12.63 6.58 -11.23
CA ARG A 219 -12.80 7.96 -11.73
C ARG A 219 -14.00 8.07 -12.67
N HIS A 220 -14.14 7.10 -13.57
CA HIS A 220 -15.27 7.07 -14.49
C HIS A 220 -16.61 7.01 -13.73
N ALA A 221 -16.71 6.12 -12.73
CA ALA A 221 -17.92 5.92 -11.95
C ALA A 221 -18.29 7.13 -11.06
N LEU A 222 -17.30 7.78 -10.45
CA LEU A 222 -17.50 8.93 -9.57
C LEU A 222 -17.70 10.26 -10.34
N GLY A 223 -17.22 10.31 -11.58
CA GLY A 223 -17.29 11.51 -12.43
C GLY A 223 -16.19 12.55 -12.15
N PRO A 224 -16.07 13.55 -13.02
CA PRO A 224 -14.94 14.50 -13.02
C PRO A 224 -14.93 15.47 -11.84
N GLY A 225 -16.03 15.58 -11.08
CA GLY A 225 -16.14 16.43 -9.89
C GLY A 225 -15.45 15.86 -8.65
N VAL A 226 -15.09 14.56 -8.66
CA VAL A 226 -14.51 13.87 -7.50
C VAL A 226 -13.03 13.58 -7.74
N ARG A 227 -12.17 14.08 -6.85
CA ARG A 227 -10.74 13.80 -6.86
C ARG A 227 -10.46 12.43 -6.20
N VAL A 228 -9.76 11.57 -6.91
CA VAL A 228 -9.30 10.30 -6.38
C VAL A 228 -7.88 10.45 -5.86
N VAL A 229 -7.66 10.19 -4.57
CA VAL A 229 -6.37 10.30 -3.89
C VAL A 229 -5.91 8.96 -3.37
N SER A 230 -4.60 8.70 -3.49
CA SER A 230 -3.93 7.51 -2.93
C SER A 230 -3.01 7.95 -1.80
N SER A 231 -2.83 7.07 -0.81
CA SER A 231 -1.89 7.29 0.29
C SER A 231 -0.41 7.21 -0.15
N ALA A 232 -0.11 6.58 -1.28
CA ALA A 232 1.27 6.20 -1.64
C ALA A 232 2.22 7.40 -1.71
N ALA A 233 1.84 8.48 -2.42
CA ALA A 233 2.69 9.67 -2.56
C ALA A 233 2.91 10.38 -1.22
N GLU A 234 1.87 10.49 -0.39
CA GLU A 234 1.97 11.13 0.93
C GLU A 234 2.76 10.26 1.92
N THR A 235 2.62 8.93 1.84
CA THR A 235 3.44 7.98 2.59
C THR A 235 4.92 8.13 2.24
N THR A 236 5.22 8.25 0.96
CA THR A 236 6.60 8.45 0.49
C THR A 236 7.17 9.79 0.98
N ARG A 237 6.37 10.86 0.97
CA ARG A 237 6.78 12.17 1.51
C ARG A 237 7.10 12.08 3.01
N GLU A 238 6.20 11.48 3.80
CA GLU A 238 6.43 11.26 5.25
C GLU A 238 7.69 10.42 5.49
N LEU A 239 7.88 9.36 4.71
CA LEU A 239 9.07 8.52 4.77
C LEU A 239 10.34 9.32 4.50
N THR A 240 10.34 10.13 3.45
CA THR A 240 11.47 11.02 3.10
C THR A 240 11.79 11.98 4.24
N ASP A 241 10.77 12.62 4.82
CA ASP A 241 10.93 13.56 5.94
C ASP A 241 11.51 12.86 7.19
N ILE A 242 11.10 11.62 7.46
CA ILE A 242 11.61 10.84 8.59
C ILE A 242 13.08 10.47 8.35
N LEU A 243 13.41 9.92 7.19
CA LEU A 243 14.77 9.50 6.85
C LEU A 243 15.73 10.70 6.84
N THR A 244 15.29 11.85 6.31
CA THR A 244 16.07 13.09 6.32
C THR A 244 16.38 13.55 7.75
N ARG A 245 15.35 13.63 8.62
CA ARG A 245 15.54 14.06 10.01
C ARG A 245 16.39 13.09 10.85
N ARG A 246 16.44 11.82 10.45
CA ARG A 246 17.24 10.80 11.11
C ARG A 246 18.63 10.64 10.49
N GLU A 247 18.94 11.41 9.43
CA GLU A 247 20.20 11.30 8.67
C GLU A 247 20.43 9.87 8.14
N GLN A 248 19.34 9.22 7.71
CA GLN A 248 19.32 7.82 7.26
C GLN A 248 19.01 7.66 5.76
N LEU A 249 19.07 8.74 4.97
CA LEU A 249 18.97 8.62 3.52
C LEU A 249 20.19 7.90 2.96
N ALA A 250 19.99 7.09 1.93
CA ALA A 250 21.07 6.57 1.11
C ALA A 250 21.77 7.73 0.38
N GLY A 251 23.08 7.69 0.36
CA GLY A 251 23.90 8.74 -0.23
C GLY A 251 24.00 8.65 -1.75
N ASP A 252 24.69 9.61 -2.35
CA ASP A 252 24.81 9.75 -3.80
C ASP A 252 25.51 8.59 -4.50
N ALA A 253 26.38 7.86 -3.82
CA ALA A 253 27.08 6.69 -4.32
C ALA A 253 26.35 5.36 -4.07
N ALA A 254 25.14 5.38 -3.48
CA ALA A 254 24.40 4.16 -3.22
C ALA A 254 23.77 3.60 -4.50
N GLU A 255 23.90 2.30 -4.69
CA GLU A 255 23.22 1.54 -5.75
C GLU A 255 22.08 0.73 -5.12
N PRO A 256 20.80 1.01 -5.46
CA PRO A 256 19.67 0.35 -4.83
C PRO A 256 19.59 -1.12 -5.24
N GLN A 257 19.33 -1.98 -4.26
CA GLN A 257 19.10 -3.41 -4.47
C GLN A 257 17.74 -3.78 -3.88
N HIS A 258 16.72 -3.85 -4.74
CA HIS A 258 15.40 -4.27 -4.30
C HIS A 258 15.35 -5.79 -4.08
N ARG A 259 14.79 -6.20 -2.96
CA ARG A 259 14.59 -7.59 -2.57
C ARG A 259 13.11 -7.83 -2.30
N PHE A 260 12.65 -9.04 -2.58
CA PHE A 260 11.25 -9.40 -2.46
C PHE A 260 11.14 -10.73 -1.73
N ALA A 261 10.21 -10.82 -0.80
CA ALA A 261 9.87 -12.06 -0.10
C ALA A 261 8.35 -12.25 -0.15
N THR A 262 7.91 -13.49 -0.23
CA THR A 262 6.49 -13.81 -0.27
C THR A 262 6.19 -15.16 0.33
N THR A 263 4.97 -15.30 0.89
CA THR A 263 4.43 -16.59 1.32
C THR A 263 3.61 -17.29 0.21
N ALA A 264 3.62 -16.77 -1.02
CA ALA A 264 2.90 -17.35 -2.16
C ALA A 264 3.40 -18.76 -2.48
N ASP A 265 2.47 -19.70 -2.71
CA ASP A 265 2.83 -21.06 -3.13
C ASP A 265 3.38 -21.08 -4.58
N ASN A 266 2.99 -20.13 -5.44
CA ASN A 266 3.46 -20.00 -6.82
C ASN A 266 4.34 -18.73 -6.98
N ILE A 267 5.64 -18.91 -6.87
CA ILE A 267 6.62 -17.81 -7.01
C ILE A 267 6.64 -17.22 -8.43
N ALA A 268 6.42 -18.05 -9.46
CA ALA A 268 6.43 -17.58 -10.85
C ALA A 268 5.26 -16.63 -11.12
N GLU A 269 4.08 -16.97 -10.63
CA GLU A 269 2.89 -16.12 -10.72
C GLU A 269 3.08 -14.81 -9.94
N PHE A 270 3.59 -14.90 -8.70
CA PHE A 270 3.95 -13.72 -7.91
C PHE A 270 4.95 -12.82 -8.65
N ALA A 271 5.96 -13.41 -9.32
CA ALA A 271 6.97 -12.67 -10.08
C ALA A 271 6.36 -11.89 -11.25
N VAL A 272 5.45 -12.52 -12.01
CA VAL A 272 4.79 -11.89 -13.18
C VAL A 272 3.89 -10.74 -12.72
N ALA A 273 2.93 -11.04 -11.85
CA ALA A 273 1.99 -10.04 -11.35
C ALA A 273 2.70 -8.91 -10.55
N GLY A 274 3.66 -9.29 -9.73
CA GLY A 274 4.45 -8.34 -8.96
C GLY A 274 5.30 -7.42 -9.83
N SER A 275 5.92 -7.94 -10.89
CA SER A 275 6.68 -7.13 -11.84
C SER A 275 5.80 -6.10 -12.55
N PHE A 276 4.59 -6.48 -12.92
CA PHE A 276 3.60 -5.58 -13.48
C PHE A 276 3.28 -4.41 -12.52
N ILE A 277 2.98 -4.71 -11.25
CA ILE A 277 2.61 -3.69 -10.26
C ILE A 277 3.82 -2.81 -9.90
N PHE A 278 4.98 -3.41 -9.67
CA PHE A 278 6.19 -2.69 -9.28
C PHE A 278 6.78 -1.85 -10.42
N GLY A 279 6.47 -2.21 -11.68
CA GLY A 279 6.90 -1.49 -12.88
C GLY A 279 8.31 -1.86 -13.38
N GLN A 280 8.90 -2.91 -12.82
CA GLN A 280 10.16 -3.51 -13.30
C GLN A 280 10.24 -4.97 -12.84
N PRO A 281 11.07 -5.82 -13.48
CA PRO A 281 11.19 -7.22 -13.12
C PRO A 281 11.58 -7.41 -11.65
N LEU A 282 10.81 -8.23 -10.94
CA LEU A 282 11.16 -8.64 -9.57
C LEU A 282 12.33 -9.62 -9.64
N LYS A 283 13.49 -9.19 -9.17
CA LYS A 283 14.68 -10.02 -9.04
C LYS A 283 14.80 -10.52 -7.59
N SER A 284 15.40 -11.69 -7.38
CA SER A 284 15.69 -12.22 -6.04
C SER A 284 14.45 -12.33 -5.14
N ILE A 285 13.46 -13.11 -5.57
CA ILE A 285 12.26 -13.42 -4.79
C ILE A 285 12.56 -14.60 -3.87
N GLU A 286 12.38 -14.38 -2.57
CA GLU A 286 12.51 -15.39 -1.52
C GLU A 286 11.14 -15.95 -1.15
N HIS A 287 11.01 -17.27 -1.11
CA HIS A 287 9.81 -17.93 -0.56
C HIS A 287 9.97 -18.12 0.94
N ILE A 288 8.96 -17.69 1.68
CA ILE A 288 8.93 -17.83 3.14
C ILE A 288 7.79 -18.77 3.54
N ASP A 289 8.11 -19.83 4.26
CA ASP A 289 7.07 -20.66 4.84
C ASP A 289 6.39 -19.89 5.99
N ILE A 290 5.05 -20.02 6.07
CA ILE A 290 4.28 -19.39 7.17
C ILE A 290 4.77 -19.87 8.54
N ASP A 291 5.26 -21.10 8.65
CA ASP A 291 5.76 -21.65 9.90
C ASP A 291 7.05 -20.95 10.38
N GLU A 292 7.82 -20.37 9.48
CA GLU A 292 9.01 -19.55 9.82
C GLU A 292 8.64 -18.18 10.43
N LEU A 293 7.40 -17.76 10.30
CA LEU A 293 6.89 -16.50 10.82
C LEU A 293 6.40 -16.58 12.28
N LYS A 294 6.29 -17.78 12.84
CA LYS A 294 5.73 -18.03 14.19
C LYS A 294 6.70 -17.71 15.35
#